data_1cf25e773cb95a35d00f9a948c35dee4
#
_entry.id   1cf25e773cb95a35d00f9a948c35dee4
#
_cell.length_a   1.000
_cell.length_b   1.000
_cell.length_c   1.000
_cell.angle_alpha   90.00
_cell.angle_beta   90.00
_cell.angle_gamma   90.00
#
_symmetry.space_group_name_H-M   'P 1'
#
loop_
_entity.id
_entity.type
_entity.pdbx_description
1 polymer ?
#
loop_
_entity_poly.entity_id
_entity_poly.type
_entity_poly.pdbx_seq_one_letter_code
_entity_poly.pdbx_strand_id
1 'polypeptide(L)'
;MNLKICGLNYEVLYKSSDEMQGNIGLARFNDQQIWIGNCFSAQTQKIALWHETLHILSDAYNLKMNEEQVKFLTHALIALVEDNPDLKNE
;
A
#
# COMPACT_ATOMS: atom_id res chain seq x y z
N MET A 1 -12.35 -3.66 0.96
CA MET A 1 -11.34 -4.69 1.24
C MET A 1 -10.60 -4.35 2.53
N ASN A 2 -10.28 -5.34 3.32
CA ASN A 2 -9.51 -5.13 4.55
C ASN A 2 -8.20 -5.89 4.47
N LEU A 3 -7.14 -5.25 4.97
CA LEU A 3 -5.83 -5.89 5.10
C LEU A 3 -5.52 -6.04 6.59
N LYS A 4 -5.00 -7.20 6.97
CA LYS A 4 -4.51 -7.41 8.33
C LYS A 4 -3.00 -7.23 8.34
N ILE A 5 -2.52 -6.23 9.05
CA ILE A 5 -1.11 -5.89 9.12
C ILE A 5 -0.69 -5.85 10.57
N CYS A 6 0.25 -6.72 10.96
CA CYS A 6 0.70 -6.83 12.35
C CYS A 6 -0.46 -7.02 13.33
N GLY A 7 -1.44 -7.84 12.95
CA GLY A 7 -2.60 -8.12 13.80
C GLY A 7 -3.71 -7.06 13.77
N LEU A 8 -3.50 -5.93 13.11
CA LEU A 8 -4.47 -4.85 13.04
C LEU A 8 -5.17 -4.84 11.69
N ASN A 9 -6.46 -4.58 11.68
CA ASN A 9 -7.23 -4.47 10.46
C ASN A 9 -7.15 -3.06 9.91
N TYR A 10 -6.78 -2.95 8.63
CA TYR A 10 -6.78 -1.69 7.88
C TYR A 10 -7.83 -1.76 6.79
N GLU A 11 -8.74 -0.79 6.79
CA GLU A 11 -9.76 -0.71 5.75
C GLU A 11 -9.20 0.03 4.54
N VAL A 12 -9.33 -0.56 3.34
CA VAL A 12 -8.90 0.08 2.10
C VAL A 12 -10.10 0.79 1.48
N LEU A 13 -9.99 2.10 1.33
CA LEU A 13 -11.06 2.96 0.82
C LEU A 13 -10.59 3.69 -0.43
N TYR A 14 -11.46 3.75 -1.43
CA TYR A 14 -11.19 4.46 -2.68
C TYR A 14 -11.89 5.81 -2.64
N LYS A 15 -11.11 6.88 -2.74
CA LYS A 15 -11.58 8.24 -2.51
C LYS A 15 -11.45 9.09 -3.76
N SER A 16 -12.30 10.14 -3.85
CA SER A 16 -12.27 11.09 -4.96
C SER A 16 -10.99 11.91 -4.95
N SER A 17 -10.68 12.55 -6.08
CA SER A 17 -9.52 13.44 -6.18
C SER A 17 -9.59 14.59 -5.19
N ASP A 18 -10.78 15.12 -4.93
CA ASP A 18 -10.96 16.20 -3.94
C ASP A 18 -10.59 15.72 -2.54
N GLU A 19 -11.05 14.53 -2.15
CA GLU A 19 -10.73 13.97 -0.84
C GLU A 19 -9.25 13.64 -0.70
N MET A 20 -8.62 13.20 -1.79
CA MET A 20 -7.20 12.82 -1.78
C MET A 20 -6.25 14.02 -1.82
N GLN A 21 -6.73 15.19 -2.22
CA GLN A 21 -5.92 16.42 -2.27
C GLN A 21 -4.60 16.24 -3.02
N GLY A 22 -4.68 15.60 -4.19
CA GLY A 22 -3.53 15.40 -5.06
C GLY A 22 -2.67 14.19 -4.73
N ASN A 23 -2.98 13.45 -3.67
CA ASN A 23 -2.25 12.22 -3.34
C ASN A 23 -2.83 11.04 -4.10
N ILE A 24 -1.96 10.10 -4.48
CA ILE A 24 -2.40 8.83 -5.09
C ILE A 24 -2.82 7.84 -4.01
N GLY A 25 -2.08 7.78 -2.91
CA GLY A 25 -2.38 6.94 -1.76
C GLY A 25 -2.04 7.66 -0.46
N LEU A 26 -2.70 7.27 0.61
CA LEU A 26 -2.45 7.77 1.95
C LEU A 26 -2.62 6.65 2.97
N ALA A 27 -1.66 6.50 3.86
CA ALA A 27 -1.78 5.61 5.01
C ALA A 27 -2.24 6.43 6.20
N ARG A 28 -3.40 6.09 6.75
CA ARG A 28 -3.99 6.78 7.89
C ARG A 28 -3.86 5.89 9.12
N PHE A 29 -2.74 6.03 9.82
CA PHE A 29 -2.38 5.14 10.92
C PHE A 29 -3.37 5.19 12.08
N ASN A 30 -3.80 6.39 12.46
CA ASN A 30 -4.69 6.56 13.61
C ASN A 30 -6.08 5.98 13.37
N ASP A 31 -6.54 6.02 12.12
CA ASP A 31 -7.87 5.51 11.74
C ASP A 31 -7.81 4.07 11.23
N GLN A 32 -6.61 3.53 11.07
CA GLN A 32 -6.39 2.21 10.49
C GLN A 32 -7.06 2.09 9.12
N GLN A 33 -6.78 3.05 8.25
CA GLN A 33 -7.32 3.10 6.89
C GLN A 33 -6.19 3.36 5.89
N ILE A 34 -6.39 2.82 4.69
CA ILE A 34 -5.56 3.13 3.53
C ILE A 34 -6.49 3.76 2.49
N TRP A 35 -6.19 4.99 2.08
CA TRP A 35 -6.96 5.69 1.07
C TRP A 35 -6.24 5.60 -0.26
N ILE A 36 -6.98 5.24 -1.31
CA ILE A 36 -6.45 5.15 -2.68
C ILE A 36 -7.30 6.04 -3.57
N GLY A 37 -6.65 6.86 -4.41
CA GLY A 37 -7.36 7.72 -5.34
C GLY A 37 -8.09 6.91 -6.41
N ASN A 38 -9.40 7.14 -6.57
CA ASN A 38 -10.21 6.37 -7.51
C ASN A 38 -10.12 6.88 -8.96
N CYS A 39 -9.47 8.03 -9.18
CA CYS A 39 -9.33 8.60 -10.52
C CYS A 39 -8.14 8.05 -11.30
N PHE A 40 -7.33 7.19 -10.69
CA PHE A 40 -6.13 6.62 -11.32
C PHE A 40 -6.42 5.26 -11.94
N SER A 41 -5.55 4.83 -12.85
CA SER A 41 -5.67 3.52 -13.48
C SER A 41 -5.57 2.39 -12.44
N ALA A 42 -6.08 1.20 -12.81
CA ALA A 42 -6.01 0.04 -11.92
C ALA A 42 -4.58 -0.28 -11.52
N GLN A 43 -3.62 -0.16 -12.44
CA GLN A 43 -2.22 -0.42 -12.14
C GLN A 43 -1.65 0.61 -11.16
N THR A 44 -1.96 1.88 -11.34
CA THR A 44 -1.52 2.93 -10.43
C THR A 44 -2.11 2.72 -9.04
N GLN A 45 -3.39 2.34 -8.96
CA GLN A 45 -4.03 2.04 -7.69
C GLN A 45 -3.37 0.86 -6.98
N LYS A 46 -2.99 -0.18 -7.73
CA LYS A 46 -2.29 -1.34 -7.19
C LYS A 46 -0.93 -0.94 -6.61
N ILE A 47 -0.18 -0.15 -7.35
CA ILE A 47 1.13 0.34 -6.88
C ILE A 47 0.95 1.17 -5.61
N ALA A 48 -0.05 2.05 -5.58
CA ALA A 48 -0.34 2.88 -4.40
C ALA A 48 -0.68 2.02 -3.18
N LEU A 49 -1.50 0.97 -3.37
CA LEU A 49 -1.86 0.09 -2.27
C LEU A 49 -0.62 -0.60 -1.66
N TRP A 50 0.26 -1.14 -2.49
CA TRP A 50 1.50 -1.75 -2.02
C TRP A 50 2.39 -0.73 -1.33
N HIS A 51 2.51 0.46 -1.90
CA HIS A 51 3.34 1.54 -1.36
C HIS A 51 2.89 1.91 0.06
N GLU A 52 1.60 2.17 0.25
CA GLU A 52 1.06 2.52 1.57
C GLU A 52 1.15 1.35 2.55
N THR A 53 0.92 0.13 2.07
CA THR A 53 1.07 -1.06 2.90
C THR A 53 2.51 -1.18 3.43
N LEU A 54 3.51 -0.92 2.58
CA LEU A 54 4.92 -0.98 3.01
C LEU A 54 5.26 0.11 4.02
N HIS A 55 4.67 1.30 3.91
CA HIS A 55 4.82 2.33 4.94
C HIS A 55 4.30 1.83 6.28
N ILE A 56 3.14 1.18 6.28
CA ILE A 56 2.56 0.65 7.51
C ILE A 56 3.44 -0.47 8.09
N LEU A 57 3.94 -1.37 7.24
CA LEU A 57 4.85 -2.44 7.68
C LEU A 57 6.14 -1.87 8.25
N SER A 58 6.69 -0.84 7.61
CA SER A 58 7.90 -0.18 8.08
C SER A 58 7.69 0.41 9.48
N ASP A 59 6.54 1.05 9.70
CA ASP A 59 6.19 1.60 11.00
C ASP A 59 5.97 0.49 12.03
N ALA A 60 5.16 -0.50 11.68
CA ALA A 60 4.77 -1.58 12.60
C ALA A 60 5.97 -2.39 13.11
N TYR A 61 6.94 -2.63 12.25
CA TYR A 61 8.12 -3.45 12.57
C TYR A 61 9.39 -2.63 12.79
N ASN A 62 9.25 -1.31 12.89
CA ASN A 62 10.36 -0.38 13.16
C ASN A 62 11.51 -0.53 12.17
N LEU A 63 11.18 -0.71 10.90
CA LEU A 63 12.17 -0.89 9.84
C LEU A 63 12.83 0.43 9.43
N LYS A 64 12.19 1.56 9.71
CA LYS A 64 12.69 2.91 9.43
C LYS A 64 13.05 3.11 7.97
N MET A 65 12.22 2.58 7.06
CA MET A 65 12.42 2.75 5.64
C MET A 65 12.10 4.18 5.22
N ASN A 66 12.97 4.77 4.40
CA ASN A 66 12.69 6.08 3.82
C ASN A 66 11.79 5.93 2.58
N GLU A 67 11.33 7.07 2.03
CA GLU A 67 10.41 7.08 0.89
C GLU A 67 11.00 6.38 -0.34
N GLU A 68 12.28 6.58 -0.59
CA GLU A 68 12.94 5.95 -1.74
C GLU A 68 13.01 4.43 -1.59
N GLN A 69 13.32 3.94 -0.40
CA GLN A 69 13.35 2.51 -0.12
C GLN A 69 11.97 1.89 -0.28
N VAL A 70 10.92 2.54 0.22
CA VAL A 70 9.55 2.08 0.06
C VAL A 70 9.18 2.01 -1.43
N LYS A 71 9.54 3.04 -2.19
CA LYS A 71 9.25 3.10 -3.63
C LYS A 71 9.91 1.94 -4.38
N PHE A 72 11.19 1.72 -4.17
CA PHE A 72 11.90 0.64 -4.87
C PHE A 72 11.41 -0.73 -4.45
N LEU A 73 11.18 -0.94 -3.15
CA LEU A 73 10.69 -2.23 -2.66
C LEU A 73 9.28 -2.52 -3.15
N THR A 74 8.43 -1.50 -3.27
CA THR A 74 7.10 -1.65 -3.84
C THR A 74 7.17 -2.27 -5.23
N HIS A 75 7.97 -1.70 -6.12
CA HIS A 75 8.10 -2.21 -7.48
C HIS A 75 8.73 -3.61 -7.51
N ALA A 76 9.74 -3.83 -6.69
CA ALA A 76 10.41 -5.13 -6.62
C ALA A 76 9.45 -6.24 -6.17
N LEU A 77 8.64 -5.98 -5.14
CA LEU A 77 7.71 -6.98 -4.62
C LEU A 77 6.56 -7.25 -5.59
N ILE A 78 6.03 -6.23 -6.24
CA ILE A 78 4.97 -6.43 -7.23
C ILE A 78 5.49 -7.31 -8.36
N ALA A 79 6.70 -7.02 -8.89
CA ALA A 79 7.30 -7.82 -9.94
C ALA A 79 7.55 -9.26 -9.47
N LEU A 80 8.06 -9.42 -8.25
CA LEU A 80 8.33 -10.76 -7.70
C LEU A 80 7.05 -11.61 -7.64
N VAL A 81 5.97 -11.04 -7.14
CA VAL A 81 4.69 -11.76 -7.00
C VAL A 81 4.09 -12.05 -8.37
N GLU A 82 4.13 -11.08 -9.29
CA GLU A 82 3.57 -11.28 -10.64
C GLU A 82 4.36 -12.30 -11.44
N ASP A 83 5.69 -12.32 -11.30
CA ASP A 83 6.54 -13.27 -12.01
C ASP A 83 6.51 -14.67 -11.42
N ASN A 84 6.05 -14.79 -10.17
CA ASN A 84 6.04 -16.06 -9.44
C ASN A 84 4.68 -16.28 -8.79
N PRO A 85 3.63 -16.58 -9.58
CA PRO A 85 2.26 -16.65 -9.04
C PRO A 85 2.08 -17.76 -7.99
N ASP A 86 2.94 -18.77 -7.96
CA ASP A 86 2.84 -19.85 -6.98
C ASP A 86 3.62 -19.59 -5.70
N LEU A 87 4.26 -18.42 -5.57
CA LEU A 87 5.12 -18.12 -4.43
C LEU A 87 4.40 -18.27 -3.09
N LYS A 88 3.15 -17.83 -3.01
CA LYS A 88 2.38 -17.90 -1.77
C LYS A 88 1.99 -19.31 -1.35
N ASN A 89 2.16 -20.28 -2.24
CA ASN A 89 1.77 -21.67 -2.00
C ASN A 89 2.96 -22.55 -1.54
N GLU A 90 4.15 -21.96 -1.44
CA GLU A 90 5.35 -22.67 -1.03
C GLU A 90 5.49 -22.87 0.50
#